data_6edd83425a3474a5d5704d9aedc2c839
#
_entry.id   6edd83425a3474a5d5704d9aedc2c839
#
_cell.length_a   1.000
_cell.length_b   1.000
_cell.length_c   1.000
_cell.angle_alpha   90.00
_cell.angle_beta   90.00
_cell.angle_gamma   90.00
#
_symmetry.space_group_name_H-M   'P 1'
#
loop_
_entity.id
_entity.type
_entity.pdbx_description
1 polymer ?
#
loop_
_entity_poly.entity_id
_entity_poly.type
_entity_poly.pdbx_seq_one_letter_code
_entity_poly.pdbx_strand_id
1 'polypeptide(L)'
;MEAGIVSCLKDCYPTFALGQITAGEEVAPDCVIYVEDDSGKKCVEAMLHHYRRQADPLVAQPTIATVPLGGFSQILEFVDKTPQLLPATTTIRMMLDEDVRLESLADYEARQDHYMLALFNRLNGQIRYFPWTPETGLMDLLRANSATHENGLKRYFNDQRVSWPASWPPAEVPGTQAQRRRQAKRDMSTLTDHLQALIGRSNDRVREGLFDYLVQQSAMNPALNILGLISQTIH
;
A
#
# COMPACT_ATOMS: atom_id res chain seq x y z
N MET A 1 -38.96 -4.16 15.84
CA MET A 1 -37.72 -4.77 15.28
C MET A 1 -37.96 -4.88 13.79
N GLU A 2 -37.47 -3.90 13.03
CA GLU A 2 -37.52 -3.96 11.57
C GLU A 2 -36.35 -4.82 11.08
N ALA A 3 -36.68 -5.86 10.31
CA ALA A 3 -35.69 -6.72 9.69
C ALA A 3 -34.98 -5.92 8.59
N GLY A 4 -33.74 -5.55 8.81
CA GLY A 4 -32.91 -4.90 7.80
C GLY A 4 -32.68 -5.84 6.61
N ILE A 5 -33.09 -5.43 5.44
CA ILE A 5 -32.80 -6.13 4.18
C ILE A 5 -31.32 -5.94 3.87
N VAL A 6 -30.52 -6.98 4.03
CA VAL A 6 -29.15 -7.00 3.52
C VAL A 6 -29.18 -7.29 2.02
N SER A 7 -29.13 -6.26 1.18
CA SER A 7 -28.91 -6.42 -0.24
C SER A 7 -27.43 -6.59 -0.53
N CYS A 8 -27.04 -7.76 -1.03
CA CYS A 8 -25.72 -8.00 -1.53
C CYS A 8 -25.56 -7.29 -2.88
N LEU A 9 -24.99 -6.11 -2.92
CA LEU A 9 -24.66 -5.41 -4.15
C LEU A 9 -23.41 -6.08 -4.77
N LYS A 10 -23.55 -6.60 -5.97
CA LYS A 10 -22.49 -7.31 -6.72
C LYS A 10 -21.29 -6.41 -7.08
N ASP A 11 -21.51 -5.10 -7.05
CA ASP A 11 -20.48 -4.08 -7.22
C ASP A 11 -20.45 -3.24 -5.93
N CYS A 12 -19.72 -3.74 -4.93
CA CYS A 12 -19.58 -3.06 -3.65
C CYS A 12 -18.75 -1.81 -3.83
N TYR A 13 -19.40 -0.68 -4.04
CA TYR A 13 -18.76 0.61 -3.98
C TYR A 13 -18.14 0.83 -2.58
N PRO A 14 -17.05 1.60 -2.50
CA PRO A 14 -16.33 1.93 -1.25
C PRO A 14 -17.19 2.50 -0.13
N THR A 15 -18.36 3.07 -0.43
CA THR A 15 -19.38 3.49 0.54
C THR A 15 -19.79 2.38 1.51
N PHE A 16 -19.76 1.11 1.09
CA PHE A 16 -20.07 -0.01 1.98
C PHE A 16 -18.90 -0.30 2.92
N ALA A 17 -17.66 -0.24 2.42
CA ALA A 17 -16.47 -0.38 3.25
C ALA A 17 -16.37 0.77 4.29
N LEU A 18 -16.69 2.00 3.89
CA LEU A 18 -16.77 3.14 4.79
C LEU A 18 -17.91 2.99 5.80
N GLY A 19 -19.08 2.50 5.38
CA GLY A 19 -20.21 2.20 6.25
C GLY A 19 -19.87 1.09 7.27
N GLN A 20 -19.04 0.12 6.93
CA GLN A 20 -18.57 -0.89 7.88
C GLN A 20 -17.51 -0.34 8.85
N ILE A 21 -16.64 0.54 8.39
CA ILE A 21 -15.65 1.22 9.23
C ILE A 21 -16.37 2.13 10.26
N THR A 22 -17.47 2.77 9.86
CA THR A 22 -18.22 3.68 10.73
C THR A 22 -19.36 3.00 11.51
N ALA A 23 -19.88 1.86 11.07
CA ALA A 23 -21.01 1.18 11.72
C ALA A 23 -20.65 0.45 13.03
N GLY A 24 -19.36 0.26 13.31
CA GLY A 24 -18.87 -0.33 14.56
C GLY A 24 -18.25 0.67 15.53
N GLU A 25 -17.93 1.88 15.07
CA GLU A 25 -17.36 2.95 15.89
C GLU A 25 -18.19 4.22 15.69
N GLU A 26 -18.63 4.83 16.78
CA GLU A 26 -19.41 6.07 16.77
C GLU A 26 -18.63 7.30 16.24
N VAL A 27 -17.36 7.12 15.90
CA VAL A 27 -16.44 8.20 15.48
C VAL A 27 -15.83 7.89 14.11
N ALA A 28 -16.04 8.80 13.16
CA ALA A 28 -15.36 8.74 11.87
C ALA A 28 -13.84 8.88 12.05
N PRO A 29 -13.02 8.22 11.20
CA PRO A 29 -11.56 8.36 11.26
C PRO A 29 -11.13 9.80 10.96
N ASP A 30 -10.04 10.23 11.61
CA ASP A 30 -9.46 11.55 11.36
C ASP A 30 -8.86 11.65 9.96
N CYS A 31 -8.36 10.53 9.44
CA CYS A 31 -7.79 10.44 8.10
C CYS A 31 -8.17 9.13 7.41
N VAL A 32 -8.55 9.21 6.13
CA VAL A 32 -8.72 8.06 5.25
C VAL A 32 -7.66 8.12 4.16
N ILE A 33 -6.91 7.02 4.01
CA ILE A 33 -5.88 6.87 2.97
C ILE A 33 -6.37 5.82 1.98
N TYR A 34 -6.66 6.26 0.75
CA TYR A 34 -6.99 5.37 -0.36
C TYR A 34 -5.72 4.86 -1.03
N VAL A 35 -5.70 3.57 -1.33
CA VAL A 35 -4.60 2.86 -1.99
C VAL A 35 -5.12 1.99 -3.12
N GLU A 36 -4.23 1.57 -4.03
CA GLU A 36 -4.65 0.80 -5.20
C GLU A 36 -5.09 -0.62 -4.85
N ASP A 37 -4.32 -1.32 -4.04
CA ASP A 37 -4.60 -2.71 -3.71
C ASP A 37 -4.18 -3.09 -2.28
N ASP A 38 -4.32 -4.36 -1.95
CA ASP A 38 -3.96 -4.92 -0.64
C ASP A 38 -2.46 -4.77 -0.32
N SER A 39 -1.59 -4.78 -1.33
CA SER A 39 -0.14 -4.57 -1.13
C SER A 39 0.15 -3.14 -0.69
N GLY A 40 -0.48 -2.16 -1.35
CA GLY A 40 -0.43 -0.76 -0.93
C GLY A 40 -0.97 -0.56 0.49
N LYS A 41 -2.10 -1.22 0.82
CA LYS A 41 -2.65 -1.19 2.18
C LYS A 41 -1.64 -1.70 3.21
N LYS A 42 -1.05 -2.88 3.00
CA LYS A 42 -0.05 -3.45 3.91
C LYS A 42 1.18 -2.54 4.08
N CYS A 43 1.61 -1.89 2.99
CA CYS A 43 2.70 -0.92 3.06
C CYS A 43 2.34 0.31 3.91
N VAL A 44 1.15 0.90 3.73
CA VAL A 44 0.70 2.04 4.55
C VAL A 44 0.59 1.63 6.01
N GLU A 45 -0.02 0.48 6.31
CA GLU A 45 -0.15 -0.03 7.68
C GLU A 45 1.23 -0.24 8.35
N ALA A 46 2.20 -0.78 7.61
CA ALA A 46 3.58 -0.91 8.07
C ALA A 46 4.23 0.47 8.34
N MET A 47 4.07 1.43 7.42
CA MET A 47 4.59 2.80 7.59
C MET A 47 3.98 3.48 8.82
N LEU A 48 2.67 3.34 9.03
CA LEU A 48 1.98 3.85 10.22
C LEU A 48 2.48 3.18 11.50
N HIS A 49 2.70 1.87 11.47
CA HIS A 49 3.26 1.13 12.60
C HIS A 49 4.65 1.66 12.98
N HIS A 50 5.54 1.81 12.00
CA HIS A 50 6.88 2.35 12.23
C HIS A 50 6.84 3.81 12.70
N TYR A 51 5.99 4.64 12.14
CA TYR A 51 5.81 6.03 12.56
C TYR A 51 5.36 6.12 14.02
N ARG A 52 4.30 5.38 14.39
CA ARG A 52 3.75 5.37 15.75
C ARG A 52 4.76 4.91 16.81
N ARG A 53 5.65 3.99 16.47
CA ARG A 53 6.71 3.54 17.38
C ARG A 53 7.75 4.61 17.69
N GLN A 54 7.89 5.62 16.84
CA GLN A 54 8.84 6.72 17.01
C GLN A 54 8.15 8.01 17.52
N ALA A 55 6.84 8.07 17.44
CA ALA A 55 6.06 9.20 17.92
C ALA A 55 6.08 9.27 19.45
N ASP A 56 5.96 10.49 19.98
CA ASP A 56 5.83 10.71 21.41
C ASP A 56 4.54 10.04 21.92
N PRO A 57 4.62 9.10 22.88
CA PRO A 57 3.44 8.41 23.40
C PRO A 57 2.45 9.33 24.13
N LEU A 58 2.86 10.55 24.48
CA LEU A 58 1.99 11.55 25.12
C LEU A 58 1.18 12.37 24.10
N VAL A 59 1.50 12.26 22.81
CA VAL A 59 0.76 12.95 21.74
C VAL A 59 -0.32 12.03 21.19
N ALA A 60 -1.57 12.50 21.24
CA ALA A 60 -2.69 11.78 20.65
C ALA A 60 -2.43 11.53 19.16
N GLN A 61 -2.52 10.28 18.75
CA GLN A 61 -2.34 9.88 17.36
C GLN A 61 -3.70 9.89 16.64
N PRO A 62 -3.76 10.38 15.38
CA PRO A 62 -4.99 10.36 14.62
C PRO A 62 -5.45 8.92 14.36
N THR A 63 -6.76 8.74 14.32
CA THR A 63 -7.37 7.49 13.84
C THR A 63 -7.33 7.47 12.31
N ILE A 64 -6.76 6.39 11.74
CA ILE A 64 -6.50 6.31 10.31
C ILE A 64 -7.12 5.02 9.76
N ALA A 65 -7.88 5.17 8.69
CA ALA A 65 -8.39 4.06 7.90
C ALA A 65 -7.65 3.98 6.56
N THR A 66 -7.17 2.78 6.20
CA THR A 66 -6.56 2.52 4.89
C THR A 66 -7.47 1.64 4.06
N VAL A 67 -7.89 2.15 2.89
CA VAL A 67 -8.93 1.53 2.06
C VAL A 67 -8.41 1.25 0.65
N PRO A 68 -8.29 -0.03 0.25
CA PRO A 68 -7.99 -0.38 -1.14
C PRO A 68 -9.23 -0.14 -2.02
N LEU A 69 -9.07 0.59 -3.13
CA LEU A 69 -10.17 0.97 -4.02
C LEU A 69 -10.09 0.41 -5.45
N GLY A 70 -8.96 -0.18 -5.81
CA GLY A 70 -8.67 -0.54 -7.20
C GLY A 70 -7.65 0.40 -7.84
N GLY A 71 -7.52 0.38 -9.18
CA GLY A 71 -6.50 1.17 -9.86
C GLY A 71 -6.61 2.68 -9.61
N PHE A 72 -5.49 3.38 -9.74
CA PHE A 72 -5.37 4.80 -9.40
C PHE A 72 -6.42 5.70 -10.06
N SER A 73 -6.84 5.43 -11.30
CA SER A 73 -7.88 6.21 -11.99
C SER A 73 -9.23 6.09 -11.27
N GLN A 74 -9.57 4.92 -10.75
CA GLN A 74 -10.77 4.70 -9.96
C GLN A 74 -10.73 5.46 -8.63
N ILE A 75 -9.56 5.50 -7.98
CA ILE A 75 -9.34 6.27 -6.75
C ILE A 75 -9.55 7.77 -7.02
N LEU A 76 -8.91 8.30 -8.06
CA LEU A 76 -9.03 9.72 -8.42
C LEU A 76 -10.48 10.11 -8.71
N GLU A 77 -11.16 9.33 -9.55
CA GLU A 77 -12.57 9.58 -9.87
C GLU A 77 -13.47 9.47 -8.66
N PHE A 78 -13.22 8.48 -7.78
CA PHE A 78 -14.00 8.30 -6.57
C PHE A 78 -13.85 9.52 -5.65
N VAL A 79 -12.63 9.95 -5.36
CA VAL A 79 -12.38 11.09 -4.47
C VAL A 79 -12.93 12.38 -5.05
N ASP A 80 -12.85 12.59 -6.36
CA ASP A 80 -13.38 13.76 -7.05
C ASP A 80 -14.94 13.82 -7.00
N LYS A 81 -15.60 12.67 -7.17
CA LYS A 81 -17.06 12.59 -7.25
C LYS A 81 -17.76 12.46 -5.89
N THR A 82 -17.02 12.11 -4.84
CA THR A 82 -17.62 11.76 -3.54
C THR A 82 -17.07 12.55 -2.34
N PRO A 83 -16.80 13.86 -2.48
CA PRO A 83 -16.21 14.64 -1.39
C PRO A 83 -17.08 14.72 -0.14
N GLN A 84 -18.38 14.42 -0.24
CA GLN A 84 -19.36 14.54 0.85
C GLN A 84 -19.65 13.22 1.60
N LEU A 85 -19.00 12.11 1.21
CA LEU A 85 -19.25 10.82 1.86
C LEU A 85 -18.64 10.70 3.25
N LEU A 86 -17.69 11.54 3.57
CA LEU A 86 -17.03 11.61 4.87
C LEU A 86 -17.35 12.92 5.56
N PRO A 87 -17.32 12.98 6.90
CA PRO A 87 -17.41 14.22 7.64
C PRO A 87 -16.35 15.22 7.15
N ALA A 88 -16.66 16.51 7.17
CA ALA A 88 -15.74 17.57 6.78
C ALA A 88 -14.47 17.62 7.65
N THR A 89 -14.49 17.00 8.82
CA THR A 89 -13.34 16.83 9.74
C THR A 89 -12.40 15.71 9.33
N THR A 90 -12.84 14.79 8.47
CA THR A 90 -12.00 13.68 8.00
C THR A 90 -11.09 14.13 6.86
N THR A 91 -9.81 14.01 7.03
CA THR A 91 -8.83 14.26 5.96
C THR A 91 -8.82 13.10 4.97
N ILE A 92 -8.90 13.41 3.68
CA ILE A 92 -8.79 12.41 2.60
C ILE A 92 -7.39 12.50 1.98
N ARG A 93 -6.72 11.36 1.83
CA ARG A 93 -5.43 11.22 1.15
C ARG A 93 -5.46 10.02 0.21
N MET A 94 -4.62 10.06 -0.79
CA MET A 94 -4.38 8.97 -1.73
C MET A 94 -2.89 8.65 -1.71
N MET A 95 -2.54 7.39 -1.50
CA MET A 95 -1.17 6.91 -1.59
C MET A 95 -1.07 5.99 -2.81
N LEU A 96 -0.52 6.52 -3.89
CA LEU A 96 -0.44 5.85 -5.19
C LEU A 96 0.93 5.22 -5.39
N ASP A 97 1.00 4.22 -6.24
CA ASP A 97 2.25 3.56 -6.61
C ASP A 97 3.18 4.53 -7.37
N GLU A 98 4.50 4.32 -7.25
CA GLU A 98 5.49 5.19 -7.89
C GLU A 98 5.33 5.26 -9.42
N ASP A 99 4.93 4.16 -10.03
CA ASP A 99 4.75 4.08 -11.48
C ASP A 99 3.60 4.95 -12.00
N VAL A 100 2.63 5.29 -11.17
CA VAL A 100 1.59 6.27 -11.56
C VAL A 100 2.22 7.61 -11.87
N ARG A 101 3.17 8.05 -11.06
CA ARG A 101 3.90 9.30 -11.27
C ARG A 101 4.86 9.23 -12.47
N LEU A 102 5.61 8.12 -12.57
CA LEU A 102 6.69 7.99 -13.55
C LEU A 102 6.20 7.63 -14.96
N GLU A 103 5.10 6.89 -15.06
CA GLU A 103 4.61 6.37 -16.32
C GLU A 103 3.22 6.91 -16.67
N SER A 104 2.25 6.71 -15.79
CA SER A 104 0.85 7.01 -16.13
C SER A 104 0.63 8.49 -16.35
N LEU A 105 1.19 9.35 -15.51
CA LEU A 105 1.08 10.80 -15.66
C LEU A 105 1.76 11.27 -16.95
N ALA A 106 2.99 10.79 -17.23
CA ALA A 106 3.72 11.11 -18.45
C ALA A 106 2.99 10.63 -19.72
N ASP A 107 2.32 9.47 -19.66
CA ASP A 107 1.52 8.93 -20.75
C ASP A 107 0.25 9.76 -20.98
N TYR A 108 -0.42 10.27 -19.95
CA TYR A 108 -1.53 11.20 -20.09
C TYR A 108 -1.09 12.55 -20.69
N GLU A 109 0.07 13.06 -20.29
CA GLU A 109 0.65 14.26 -20.89
C GLU A 109 0.94 14.05 -22.37
N ALA A 110 1.58 12.95 -22.74
CA ALA A 110 1.91 12.62 -24.13
C ALA A 110 0.66 12.45 -25.02
N ARG A 111 -0.43 11.90 -24.48
CA ARG A 111 -1.71 11.71 -25.17
C ARG A 111 -2.64 12.92 -25.08
N GLN A 112 -2.26 13.97 -24.34
CA GLN A 112 -3.08 15.15 -24.07
C GLN A 112 -4.45 14.80 -23.47
N ASP A 113 -4.48 13.84 -22.54
CA ASP A 113 -5.71 13.48 -21.83
C ASP A 113 -6.09 14.58 -20.84
N HIS A 114 -6.76 15.62 -21.34
CA HIS A 114 -7.12 16.78 -20.55
C HIS A 114 -8.01 16.46 -19.35
N TYR A 115 -8.83 15.39 -19.44
CA TYR A 115 -9.69 14.99 -18.33
C TYR A 115 -8.85 14.48 -17.15
N MET A 116 -7.97 13.50 -17.41
CA MET A 116 -7.13 12.92 -16.36
C MET A 116 -6.13 13.94 -15.81
N LEU A 117 -5.53 14.77 -16.65
CA LEU A 117 -4.62 15.83 -16.21
C LEU A 117 -5.32 16.87 -15.32
N ALA A 118 -6.55 17.27 -15.68
CA ALA A 118 -7.34 18.16 -14.84
C ALA A 118 -7.70 17.53 -13.49
N LEU A 119 -7.98 16.22 -13.47
CA LEU A 119 -8.28 15.47 -12.26
C LEU A 119 -7.07 15.40 -11.33
N PHE A 120 -5.89 15.03 -11.86
CA PHE A 120 -4.63 15.07 -11.11
C PHE A 120 -4.35 16.47 -10.53
N ASN A 121 -4.53 17.52 -11.32
CA ASN A 121 -4.28 18.89 -10.87
C ASN A 121 -5.24 19.30 -9.71
N ARG A 122 -6.53 18.97 -9.80
CA ARG A 122 -7.49 19.28 -8.74
C ARG A 122 -7.18 18.56 -7.44
N LEU A 123 -6.73 17.32 -7.52
CA LEU A 123 -6.50 16.43 -6.37
C LEU A 123 -5.05 16.42 -5.89
N ASN A 124 -4.15 17.16 -6.54
CA ASN A 124 -2.71 17.15 -6.28
C ASN A 124 -2.34 17.32 -4.79
N GLY A 125 -3.05 18.17 -4.05
CA GLY A 125 -2.84 18.36 -2.61
C GLY A 125 -3.14 17.14 -1.76
N GLN A 126 -3.93 16.19 -2.26
CA GLN A 126 -4.34 14.97 -1.58
C GLN A 126 -3.53 13.75 -2.00
N ILE A 127 -2.79 13.84 -3.11
CA ILE A 127 -2.00 12.74 -3.67
C ILE A 127 -0.63 12.68 -2.98
N ARG A 128 -0.23 11.48 -2.63
CA ARG A 128 1.14 11.10 -2.24
C ARG A 128 1.52 9.86 -3.03
N TYR A 129 2.81 9.64 -3.20
CA TYR A 129 3.32 8.49 -3.93
C TYR A 129 4.23 7.67 -3.03
N PHE A 130 4.11 6.35 -3.11
CA PHE A 130 5.14 5.49 -2.56
C PHE A 130 6.48 5.79 -3.26
N PRO A 131 7.61 5.59 -2.60
CA PRO A 131 8.93 5.71 -3.23
C PRO A 131 9.26 4.50 -4.13
N TRP A 132 8.34 3.58 -4.27
CA TRP A 132 8.41 2.34 -5.07
C TRP A 132 6.99 1.82 -5.34
N THR A 133 6.86 0.96 -6.36
CA THR A 133 5.68 0.09 -6.49
C THR A 133 5.87 -1.11 -5.54
N PRO A 134 4.91 -1.43 -4.64
CA PRO A 134 5.13 -2.35 -3.51
C PRO A 134 5.86 -3.65 -3.85
N GLU A 135 5.35 -4.45 -4.78
CA GLU A 135 5.98 -5.74 -5.11
C GLU A 135 7.31 -5.58 -5.82
N THR A 136 7.43 -4.59 -6.70
CA THR A 136 8.70 -4.32 -7.42
C THR A 136 9.75 -3.86 -6.43
N GLY A 137 9.43 -2.91 -5.55
CA GLY A 137 10.35 -2.43 -4.52
C GLY A 137 10.83 -3.53 -3.58
N LEU A 138 9.92 -4.44 -3.17
CA LEU A 138 10.28 -5.60 -2.36
C LEU A 138 11.22 -6.54 -3.11
N MET A 139 10.92 -6.89 -4.36
CA MET A 139 11.76 -7.80 -5.14
C MET A 139 13.14 -7.20 -5.43
N ASP A 140 13.21 -5.91 -5.75
CA ASP A 140 14.48 -5.22 -6.00
C ASP A 140 15.33 -5.15 -4.71
N LEU A 141 14.71 -4.83 -3.56
CA LEU A 141 15.37 -4.89 -2.27
C LEU A 141 15.99 -6.27 -2.01
N LEU A 142 15.18 -7.32 -2.12
CA LEU A 142 15.62 -8.68 -1.78
C LEU A 142 16.67 -9.23 -2.73
N ARG A 143 16.67 -8.80 -4.00
CA ARG A 143 17.70 -9.18 -5.02
C ARG A 143 19.04 -8.47 -4.79
N ALA A 144 19.01 -7.21 -4.36
CA ALA A 144 20.21 -6.38 -4.23
C ALA A 144 21.27 -6.99 -3.31
N ASN A 145 20.88 -7.66 -2.22
CA ASN A 145 21.76 -8.37 -1.32
C ASN A 145 21.06 -9.57 -0.68
N SER A 146 20.83 -10.60 -1.50
CA SER A 146 20.01 -11.76 -1.16
C SER A 146 20.44 -12.45 0.15
N ALA A 147 21.75 -12.67 0.37
CA ALA A 147 22.22 -13.32 1.59
C ALA A 147 21.97 -12.48 2.86
N THR A 148 22.15 -11.17 2.77
CA THR A 148 21.87 -10.26 3.88
C THR A 148 20.39 -10.25 4.22
N HIS A 149 19.51 -10.20 3.19
CA HIS A 149 18.08 -10.17 3.38
C HIS A 149 17.51 -11.51 3.86
N GLU A 150 18.10 -12.65 3.47
CA GLU A 150 17.73 -13.94 4.06
C GLU A 150 17.96 -13.95 5.58
N ASN A 151 19.14 -13.53 6.01
CA ASN A 151 19.45 -13.43 7.44
C ASN A 151 18.59 -12.35 8.14
N GLY A 152 18.24 -11.29 7.45
CA GLY A 152 17.31 -10.25 7.92
C GLY A 152 15.92 -10.83 8.16
N LEU A 153 15.38 -11.58 7.21
CA LEU A 153 14.07 -12.22 7.30
C LEU A 153 14.03 -13.32 8.37
N LYS A 154 15.13 -14.10 8.56
CA LYS A 154 15.25 -15.05 9.68
C LYS A 154 15.05 -14.36 11.02
N ARG A 155 15.69 -13.21 11.21
CA ARG A 155 15.55 -12.40 12.43
C ARG A 155 14.15 -11.78 12.53
N TYR A 156 13.64 -11.24 11.43
CA TYR A 156 12.31 -10.60 11.40
C TYR A 156 11.20 -11.58 11.76
N PHE A 157 11.18 -12.76 11.12
CA PHE A 157 10.18 -13.79 11.42
C PHE A 157 10.48 -14.57 12.71
N ASN A 158 11.66 -14.37 13.30
CA ASN A 158 12.18 -15.16 14.42
C ASN A 158 12.16 -16.67 14.11
N ASP A 159 12.58 -17.03 12.90
CA ASP A 159 12.55 -18.41 12.42
C ASP A 159 13.76 -18.73 11.53
N GLN A 160 14.61 -19.65 11.99
CA GLN A 160 15.82 -20.04 11.29
C GLN A 160 15.56 -20.89 10.04
N ARG A 161 14.33 -21.40 9.85
CA ARG A 161 13.93 -22.16 8.67
C ARG A 161 13.74 -21.27 7.43
N VAL A 162 13.61 -19.96 7.59
CA VAL A 162 13.52 -19.03 6.47
C VAL A 162 14.72 -19.24 5.54
N SER A 163 14.44 -19.53 4.29
CA SER A 163 15.43 -19.69 3.22
C SER A 163 14.79 -19.32 1.89
N TRP A 164 15.64 -19.08 0.90
CA TRP A 164 15.16 -18.79 -0.44
C TRP A 164 14.68 -20.05 -1.17
N PRO A 165 13.71 -19.91 -2.10
CA PRO A 165 13.41 -20.97 -3.08
C PRO A 165 14.66 -21.34 -3.88
N ALA A 166 14.73 -22.58 -4.36
CA ALA A 166 15.89 -23.07 -5.13
C ALA A 166 16.23 -22.24 -6.38
N SER A 167 15.24 -21.55 -6.95
CA SER A 167 15.37 -20.65 -8.10
C SER A 167 15.63 -19.18 -7.73
N TRP A 168 15.99 -18.89 -6.48
CA TRP A 168 16.22 -17.53 -6.02
C TRP A 168 17.69 -17.09 -6.17
N PRO A 169 17.98 -15.83 -6.49
CA PRO A 169 17.01 -14.81 -6.93
C PRO A 169 16.50 -15.10 -8.34
N PRO A 170 15.23 -14.83 -8.64
CA PRO A 170 14.73 -14.98 -10.00
C PRO A 170 15.46 -14.00 -10.93
N ALA A 171 15.72 -14.46 -12.16
CA ALA A 171 16.39 -13.64 -13.16
C ALA A 171 15.60 -12.34 -13.42
N GLU A 172 16.28 -11.22 -13.55
CA GLU A 172 15.67 -9.99 -14.03
C GLU A 172 15.10 -10.23 -15.43
N VAL A 173 13.83 -9.92 -15.61
CA VAL A 173 13.20 -9.98 -16.93
C VAL A 173 13.39 -8.63 -17.59
N PRO A 174 14.20 -8.55 -18.66
CA PRO A 174 14.28 -7.32 -19.45
C PRO A 174 12.91 -7.07 -20.09
N GLY A 175 12.40 -5.84 -19.94
CA GLY A 175 11.09 -5.51 -20.48
C GLY A 175 10.56 -4.17 -20.00
N THR A 176 9.31 -3.89 -20.38
CA THR A 176 8.59 -2.70 -19.91
C THR A 176 8.32 -2.78 -18.41
N GLN A 177 8.09 -1.65 -17.77
CA GLN A 177 7.73 -1.61 -16.35
C GLN A 177 6.48 -2.47 -16.03
N ALA A 178 5.51 -2.47 -16.92
CA ALA A 178 4.34 -3.34 -16.77
C ALA A 178 4.72 -4.84 -16.75
N GLN A 179 5.73 -5.26 -17.52
CA GLN A 179 6.25 -6.63 -17.49
C GLN A 179 7.01 -6.90 -16.18
N ARG A 180 7.84 -5.97 -15.73
CA ARG A 180 8.56 -6.04 -14.45
C ARG A 180 7.59 -6.17 -13.27
N ARG A 181 6.52 -5.37 -13.24
CA ARG A 181 5.46 -5.46 -12.20
C ARG A 181 4.78 -6.83 -12.18
N ARG A 182 4.38 -7.34 -13.36
CA ARG A 182 3.77 -8.68 -13.46
C ARG A 182 4.72 -9.77 -12.98
N GLN A 183 6.02 -9.65 -13.29
CA GLN A 183 7.02 -10.57 -12.81
C GLN A 183 7.19 -10.46 -11.28
N ALA A 184 7.32 -9.26 -10.74
CA ALA A 184 7.44 -9.03 -9.29
C ALA A 184 6.25 -9.62 -8.51
N LYS A 185 5.02 -9.48 -9.02
CA LYS A 185 3.83 -10.11 -8.41
C LYS A 185 3.92 -11.64 -8.41
N ARG A 186 4.39 -12.26 -9.49
CA ARG A 186 4.61 -13.72 -9.57
C ARG A 186 5.71 -14.19 -8.62
N ASP A 187 6.84 -13.49 -8.64
CA ASP A 187 7.99 -13.83 -7.79
C ASP A 187 7.63 -13.72 -6.31
N MET A 188 6.89 -12.67 -5.96
CA MET A 188 6.38 -12.48 -4.61
C MET A 188 5.40 -13.59 -4.21
N SER A 189 4.49 -14.02 -5.09
CA SER A 189 3.61 -15.15 -4.80
C SER A 189 4.42 -16.41 -4.53
N THR A 190 5.39 -16.74 -5.40
CA THR A 190 6.28 -17.90 -5.23
C THR A 190 7.04 -17.84 -3.91
N LEU A 191 7.60 -16.69 -3.58
CA LEU A 191 8.31 -16.49 -2.31
C LEU A 191 7.37 -16.66 -1.11
N THR A 192 6.19 -16.09 -1.18
CA THR A 192 5.21 -16.16 -0.09
C THR A 192 4.78 -17.61 0.15
N ASP A 193 4.45 -18.35 -0.90
CA ASP A 193 4.05 -19.76 -0.79
C ASP A 193 5.19 -20.63 -0.22
N HIS A 194 6.41 -20.38 -0.65
CA HIS A 194 7.60 -21.05 -0.13
C HIS A 194 7.79 -20.77 1.37
N LEU A 195 7.76 -19.50 1.79
CA LEU A 195 7.91 -19.12 3.19
C LEU A 195 6.76 -19.64 4.04
N GLN A 196 5.52 -19.60 3.53
CA GLN A 196 4.37 -20.21 4.21
C GLN A 196 4.63 -21.68 4.53
N ALA A 197 5.10 -22.45 3.56
CA ALA A 197 5.40 -23.87 3.74
C ALA A 197 6.50 -24.10 4.79
N LEU A 198 7.51 -23.24 4.84
CA LEU A 198 8.64 -23.38 5.76
C LEU A 198 8.28 -23.00 7.19
N ILE A 199 7.64 -21.86 7.39
CA ILE A 199 7.44 -21.28 8.73
C ILE A 199 6.06 -21.56 9.31
N GLY A 200 5.13 -22.11 8.52
CA GLY A 200 3.79 -22.49 8.98
C GLY A 200 2.85 -21.32 9.31
N ARG A 201 3.14 -20.12 8.79
CA ARG A 201 2.24 -18.96 8.91
C ARG A 201 1.31 -18.90 7.71
N SER A 202 0.16 -18.25 7.83
CA SER A 202 -0.73 -18.03 6.67
C SER A 202 -0.06 -17.15 5.62
N ASN A 203 -0.47 -17.32 4.35
CA ASN A 203 0.01 -16.52 3.22
C ASN A 203 -0.11 -15.02 3.50
N ASP A 204 -1.24 -14.59 4.03
CA ASP A 204 -1.50 -13.18 4.36
C ASP A 204 -0.50 -12.64 5.42
N ARG A 205 -0.21 -13.41 6.48
CA ARG A 205 0.77 -13.03 7.50
C ARG A 205 2.20 -13.00 6.98
N VAL A 206 2.54 -13.87 6.02
CA VAL A 206 3.85 -13.82 5.36
C VAL A 206 3.96 -12.56 4.49
N ARG A 207 2.92 -12.24 3.71
CA ARG A 207 2.87 -11.01 2.90
C ARG A 207 2.97 -9.75 3.75
N GLU A 208 2.18 -9.68 4.81
CA GLU A 208 2.25 -8.58 5.78
C GLU A 208 3.68 -8.40 6.30
N GLY A 209 4.32 -9.47 6.74
CA GLY A 209 5.69 -9.43 7.23
C GLY A 209 6.72 -9.04 6.18
N LEU A 210 6.55 -9.45 4.92
CA LEU A 210 7.44 -9.06 3.82
C LEU A 210 7.33 -7.56 3.51
N PHE A 211 6.13 -6.99 3.51
CA PHE A 211 5.95 -5.56 3.30
C PHE A 211 6.39 -4.73 4.51
N ASP A 212 6.16 -5.21 5.73
CA ASP A 212 6.70 -4.56 6.92
C ASP A 212 8.25 -4.55 6.90
N TYR A 213 8.86 -5.65 6.46
CA TYR A 213 10.31 -5.73 6.25
C TYR A 213 10.80 -4.74 5.18
N LEU A 214 10.10 -4.62 4.04
CA LEU A 214 10.40 -3.62 3.01
C LEU A 214 10.40 -2.21 3.61
N VAL A 215 9.33 -1.86 4.33
CA VAL A 215 9.19 -0.54 4.95
C VAL A 215 10.29 -0.30 5.98
N GLN A 216 10.61 -1.29 6.82
CA GLN A 216 11.69 -1.19 7.80
C GLN A 216 13.04 -0.91 7.13
N GLN A 217 13.38 -1.65 6.06
CA GLN A 217 14.63 -1.44 5.33
C GLN A 217 14.65 -0.09 4.61
N SER A 218 13.51 0.32 4.04
CA SER A 218 13.35 1.61 3.37
C SER A 218 13.47 2.78 4.36
N ALA A 219 12.95 2.64 5.58
CA ALA A 219 13.05 3.65 6.62
C ALA A 219 14.50 3.88 7.11
N MET A 220 15.38 2.89 6.94
CA MET A 220 16.81 3.04 7.21
C MET A 220 17.56 3.81 6.12
N ASN A 221 16.95 4.04 4.96
CA ASN A 221 17.50 4.85 3.89
C ASN A 221 16.97 6.29 3.96
N PRO A 222 17.78 7.27 4.43
CA PRO A 222 17.31 8.65 4.60
C PRO A 222 16.80 9.30 3.29
N ALA A 223 17.29 8.84 2.12
CA ALA A 223 16.87 9.37 0.84
C ALA A 223 15.39 9.06 0.50
N LEU A 224 14.83 8.00 1.06
CA LEU A 224 13.42 7.63 0.85
C LEU A 224 12.45 8.37 1.79
N ASN A 225 12.96 8.90 2.90
CA ASN A 225 12.20 9.69 3.88
C ASN A 225 10.82 9.11 4.23
N ILE A 226 10.73 7.80 4.44
CA ILE A 226 9.47 7.07 4.68
C ILE A 226 8.65 7.67 5.82
N LEU A 227 9.32 8.01 6.94
CA LEU A 227 8.65 8.58 8.11
C LEU A 227 8.13 10.00 7.85
N GLY A 228 8.87 10.79 7.10
CA GLY A 228 8.42 12.10 6.66
C GLY A 228 7.23 12.01 5.69
N LEU A 229 7.25 11.05 4.78
CA LEU A 229 6.15 10.81 3.85
C LEU A 229 4.86 10.47 4.59
N ILE A 230 4.89 9.51 5.52
CA ILE A 230 3.68 9.14 6.26
C ILE A 230 3.21 10.27 7.18
N SER A 231 4.13 10.97 7.85
CA SER A 231 3.80 12.15 8.66
C SER A 231 3.07 13.23 7.85
N GLN A 232 3.57 13.57 6.66
CA GLN A 232 2.93 14.52 5.74
C GLN A 232 1.60 14.02 5.16
N THR A 233 1.38 12.72 5.18
CA THR A 233 0.13 12.13 4.69
C THR A 233 -0.98 12.27 5.73
N ILE A 234 -0.67 12.13 7.01
CA ILE A 234 -1.67 12.10 8.08
C ILE A 234 -1.91 13.46 8.76
N HIS A 235 -1.04 14.41 8.54
CA HIS A 235 -1.16 15.80 8.98
C HIS A 235 -1.31 16.75 7.78
#